data_c9ff5125e2dfc5b9b6c7cf6fb85e93e0
#
_entry.id   c9ff5125e2dfc5b9b6c7cf6fb85e93e0
#
_cell.length_a   1.000
_cell.length_b   1.000
_cell.length_c   1.000
_cell.angle_alpha   90.00
_cell.angle_beta   90.00
_cell.angle_gamma   90.00
#
_symmetry.space_group_name_H-M   'P 1'
#
loop_
_entity.id
_entity.type
_entity.pdbx_description
1 polymer ?
#
loop_
_entity_poly.entity_id
_entity_poly.type
_entity_poly.pdbx_seq_one_letter_code
_entity_poly.pdbx_strand_id
1 'polypeptide(L)'
;MNRRGLLLLALASPALAEEAVPEEFAALVGQPVVALAAHPAVGPRLRRMAAGRQRLVSDALRGNGPGLVWEAGWLAGHSGLGEARVLLGYAPASEQVALMLWEGNSPSLFIPPRYAPWPEGLRGALRRFNPELEGQMRFGG
;
A
#
# COMPACT_ATOMS: atom_id res chain seq x y z
N MET A 1 -27.05 32.67 0.53
CA MET A 1 -26.54 32.60 0.41
C MET A 1 -26.41 32.18 0.17
N ASN A 2 -26.58 31.96 0.34
CA ASN A 2 -26.12 31.66 0.06
C ASN A 2 -26.03 31.03 -0.11
N ARG A 3 -26.06 30.46 -0.06
CA ARG A 3 -25.61 30.04 -0.20
C ARG A 3 -25.50 29.41 -0.66
N ARG A 4 -25.82 29.28 -0.73
CA ARG A 4 -25.48 28.86 -1.16
C ARG A 4 -25.00 28.24 -1.50
N GLY A 5 -25.17 28.01 -1.56
CA GLY A 5 -24.27 27.57 -1.84
C GLY A 5 -24.07 26.87 -1.91
N LEU A 6 -24.04 26.82 -1.69
CA LEU A 6 -23.43 26.20 -1.83
C LEU A 6 -23.34 25.43 -1.99
N LEU A 7 -23.52 25.32 -2.05
CA LEU A 7 -23.08 24.65 -2.33
C LEU A 7 -22.81 23.97 -2.75
N LEU A 8 -22.95 23.87 -2.79
CA LEU A 8 -22.42 23.29 -3.23
C LEU A 8 -22.03 22.64 -3.49
N LEU A 9 -21.92 22.47 -3.39
CA LEU A 9 -21.30 21.88 -3.56
C LEU A 9 -21.05 21.05 -3.73
N ALA A 10 -21.05 20.78 -3.73
CA ALA A 10 -20.57 20.11 -3.73
C ALA A 10 -20.38 19.35 -4.02
N LEU A 11 -20.37 19.10 -4.13
CA LEU A 11 -20.01 18.49 -4.35
C LEU A 11 -19.38 17.79 -4.60
N ALA A 12 -19.06 17.62 -4.61
CA ALA A 12 -18.33 17.09 -4.69
C ALA A 12 -17.80 16.42 -4.98
N SER A 13 -17.51 16.06 -4.85
CA SER A 13 -16.89 15.45 -4.93
C SER A 13 -16.13 14.94 -5.14
N PRO A 14 -16.02 14.69 -5.20
CA PRO A 14 -15.12 13.87 -5.48
C PRO A 14 -14.05 13.71 -5.08
N ALA A 15 -14.18 14.20 -4.98
CA ALA A 15 -13.09 14.26 -4.48
C ALA A 15 -12.72 13.24 -3.66
N LEU A 16 -13.47 12.63 -3.57
CA LEU A 16 -13.36 11.56 -2.94
C LEU A 16 -12.13 10.92 -3.07
N ALA A 17 -11.83 10.59 -4.11
CA ALA A 17 -10.69 9.79 -4.27
C ALA A 17 -9.45 10.56 -4.03
N GLU A 18 -9.62 11.84 -3.95
CA GLU A 18 -8.48 12.70 -3.84
C GLU A 18 -8.19 13.10 -2.43
N GLU A 19 -8.49 12.24 -1.52
CA GLU A 19 -8.15 12.46 -0.15
C GLU A 19 -6.68 12.83 -0.02
N ALA A 20 -6.38 13.88 0.72
CA ALA A 20 -5.00 14.31 0.91
C ALA A 20 -4.26 13.37 1.82
N VAL A 21 -2.95 13.24 1.59
CA VAL A 21 -2.13 12.42 2.48
C VAL A 21 -2.09 13.08 3.85
N PRO A 22 -2.32 12.32 4.94
CA PRO A 22 -2.22 12.89 6.28
C PRO A 22 -0.84 13.45 6.52
N GLU A 23 -0.79 14.52 7.30
CA GLU A 23 0.46 15.25 7.50
C GLU A 23 1.58 14.35 8.01
N GLU A 24 1.27 13.44 8.93
CA GLU A 24 2.32 12.60 9.50
C GLU A 24 2.92 11.63 8.50
N PHE A 25 2.27 11.43 7.35
CA PHE A 25 2.79 10.55 6.32
C PHE A 25 3.27 11.32 5.08
N ALA A 26 3.07 12.63 5.05
CA ALA A 26 3.38 13.40 3.85
C ALA A 26 4.85 13.31 3.46
N ALA A 27 5.74 13.31 4.45
CA ALA A 27 7.17 13.27 4.19
C ALA A 27 7.63 11.93 3.64
N LEU A 28 6.80 10.89 3.75
CA LEU A 28 7.18 9.57 3.26
C LEU A 28 6.94 9.41 1.77
N VAL A 29 6.09 10.25 1.18
CA VAL A 29 5.82 10.14 -0.26
C VAL A 29 7.11 10.36 -1.02
N GLY A 30 7.45 9.42 -1.91
CA GLY A 30 8.68 9.46 -2.66
C GLY A 30 9.87 8.81 -1.98
N GLN A 31 9.76 8.49 -0.69
CA GLN A 31 10.81 7.78 0.04
C GLN A 31 10.78 6.29 -0.29
N PRO A 32 11.87 5.57 -0.07
CA PRO A 32 11.86 4.11 -0.27
C PRO A 32 10.85 3.47 0.66
N VAL A 33 10.31 2.33 0.22
CA VAL A 33 9.28 1.63 0.99
C VAL A 33 9.73 1.25 2.39
N VAL A 34 11.03 1.08 2.61
CA VAL A 34 11.53 0.76 3.95
C VAL A 34 11.22 1.87 4.95
N ALA A 35 11.07 3.10 4.48
CA ALA A 35 10.72 4.20 5.38
C ALA A 35 9.31 4.02 5.94
N LEU A 36 8.39 3.47 5.14
CA LEU A 36 7.05 3.17 5.64
C LEU A 36 7.11 2.03 6.64
N ALA A 37 7.93 1.02 6.37
CA ALA A 37 8.07 -0.11 7.29
C ALA A 37 8.62 0.32 8.65
N ALA A 38 9.37 1.41 8.69
CA ALA A 38 9.95 1.91 9.93
C ALA A 38 9.00 2.80 10.71
N HIS A 39 7.89 3.21 10.10
CA HIS A 39 6.95 4.10 10.78
C HIS A 39 6.29 3.39 11.96
N PRO A 40 6.11 4.07 13.10
CA PRO A 40 5.53 3.43 14.29
C PRO A 40 4.14 2.83 14.07
N ALA A 41 3.36 3.37 13.16
CA ALA A 41 2.03 2.85 12.88
C ALA A 41 2.08 1.54 12.09
N VAL A 42 3.20 1.24 11.45
CA VAL A 42 3.30 0.09 10.54
C VAL A 42 4.25 -0.97 11.06
N GLY A 43 5.41 -0.56 11.58
CA GLY A 43 6.46 -1.50 11.95
C GLY A 43 6.04 -2.65 12.85
N PRO A 44 5.40 -2.37 13.99
CA PRO A 44 5.02 -3.47 14.90
C PRO A 44 4.02 -4.43 14.26
N ARG A 45 3.07 -3.90 13.48
CA ARG A 45 2.11 -4.75 12.79
C ARG A 45 2.78 -5.60 11.72
N LEU A 46 3.69 -4.97 10.97
CA LEU A 46 4.41 -5.67 9.94
C LEU A 46 5.18 -6.86 10.49
N ARG A 47 5.84 -6.67 11.61
CA ARG A 47 6.59 -7.75 12.24
C ARG A 47 5.69 -8.92 12.61
N ARG A 48 4.50 -8.63 13.15
CA ARG A 48 3.55 -9.69 13.50
C ARG A 48 3.00 -10.38 12.26
N MET A 49 2.73 -9.60 11.21
CA MET A 49 2.16 -10.16 10.00
C MET A 49 3.15 -11.02 9.24
N ALA A 50 4.41 -10.66 9.28
CA ALA A 50 5.43 -11.39 8.54
C ALA A 50 5.80 -12.71 9.20
N ALA A 51 5.56 -12.82 10.51
CA ALA A 51 5.76 -14.06 11.27
C ALA A 51 7.07 -14.75 10.89
N GLY A 52 7.01 -15.95 10.36
CA GLY A 52 8.20 -16.73 10.03
C GLY A 52 8.97 -16.22 8.82
N ARG A 53 8.49 -15.18 8.16
CA ARG A 53 9.16 -14.62 6.97
C ARG A 53 9.79 -13.27 7.25
N GLN A 54 9.96 -12.91 8.53
CA GLN A 54 10.42 -11.56 8.88
C GLN A 54 11.74 -11.19 8.21
N ARG A 55 12.68 -12.13 8.17
CA ARG A 55 13.98 -11.83 7.59
C ARG A 55 13.88 -11.53 6.09
N LEU A 56 13.12 -12.37 5.37
CA LEU A 56 12.95 -12.16 3.94
C LEU A 56 12.26 -10.85 3.64
N VAL A 57 11.21 -10.54 4.42
CA VAL A 57 10.48 -9.28 4.23
C VAL A 57 11.42 -8.11 4.51
N SER A 58 12.14 -8.17 5.62
CA SER A 58 13.04 -7.09 6.01
C SER A 58 14.14 -6.87 4.96
N ASP A 59 14.72 -7.95 4.46
CA ASP A 59 15.77 -7.83 3.45
C ASP A 59 15.22 -7.25 2.15
N ALA A 60 14.06 -7.74 1.71
CA ALA A 60 13.45 -7.24 0.48
C ALA A 60 13.06 -5.76 0.60
N LEU A 61 12.61 -5.34 1.77
CA LEU A 61 12.24 -3.95 1.99
C LEU A 61 13.43 -3.00 1.86
N ARG A 62 14.63 -3.48 2.18
CA ARG A 62 15.83 -2.68 2.06
C ARG A 62 16.44 -2.72 0.67
N GLY A 63 15.82 -3.43 -0.25
CA GLY A 63 16.31 -3.53 -1.61
C GLY A 63 15.92 -2.31 -2.43
N ASN A 64 15.99 -2.48 -3.75
CA ASN A 64 15.73 -1.39 -4.69
C ASN A 64 14.29 -1.38 -5.14
N GLY A 65 13.75 -0.18 -5.34
CA GLY A 65 12.41 -0.03 -5.85
C GLY A 65 12.04 1.44 -5.97
N PRO A 66 10.90 1.73 -6.58
CA PRO A 66 10.45 3.11 -6.71
C PRO A 66 9.99 3.65 -5.36
N GLY A 67 9.91 4.97 -5.27
CA GLY A 67 9.46 5.60 -4.03
C GLY A 67 7.99 5.35 -3.75
N LEU A 68 7.63 5.59 -2.49
CA LEU A 68 6.25 5.45 -2.04
C LEU A 68 5.33 6.40 -2.79
N VAL A 69 4.14 5.92 -3.13
CA VAL A 69 3.12 6.68 -3.83
C VAL A 69 1.87 6.73 -2.98
N TRP A 70 1.26 7.90 -2.90
CA TRP A 70 -0.03 8.07 -2.25
C TRP A 70 -1.10 8.02 -3.33
N GLU A 71 -2.03 7.08 -3.20
CA GLU A 71 -3.06 6.90 -4.22
C GLU A 71 -4.28 6.25 -3.60
N ALA A 72 -5.43 6.87 -3.80
CA ALA A 72 -6.72 6.30 -3.39
C ALA A 72 -6.75 5.93 -1.91
N GLY A 73 -6.14 6.74 -1.07
CA GLY A 73 -6.15 6.53 0.38
C GLY A 73 -5.08 5.58 0.89
N TRP A 74 -4.20 5.12 0.03
CA TRP A 74 -3.13 4.20 0.41
C TRP A 74 -1.77 4.79 0.11
N LEU A 75 -0.86 4.60 1.05
CA LEU A 75 0.55 4.87 0.84
C LEU A 75 1.21 3.52 0.56
N ALA A 76 1.76 3.33 -0.62
CA ALA A 76 2.24 2.03 -1.02
C ALA A 76 3.53 2.12 -1.81
N GLY A 77 4.36 1.10 -1.67
CA GLY A 77 5.59 1.00 -2.42
C GLY A 77 6.05 -0.44 -2.47
N HIS A 78 7.08 -0.67 -3.27
CA HIS A 78 7.63 -2.01 -3.37
C HIS A 78 9.13 -1.94 -3.57
N SER A 79 9.79 -3.05 -3.32
CA SER A 79 11.23 -3.15 -3.50
C SER A 79 11.62 -4.62 -3.58
N GLY A 80 12.86 -4.87 -3.94
CA GLY A 80 13.34 -6.22 -4.02
C GLY A 80 14.83 -6.32 -3.86
N LEU A 81 15.27 -7.49 -3.38
CA LEU A 81 16.68 -7.81 -3.22
C LEU A 81 16.85 -9.26 -3.64
N GLY A 82 17.70 -9.48 -4.67
CA GLY A 82 17.83 -10.81 -5.22
C GLY A 82 16.51 -11.26 -5.82
N GLU A 83 16.04 -12.43 -5.41
CA GLU A 83 14.77 -12.95 -5.91
C GLU A 83 13.59 -12.60 -5.03
N ALA A 84 13.85 -11.95 -3.90
CA ALA A 84 12.75 -11.57 -3.00
C ALA A 84 12.21 -10.20 -3.38
N ARG A 85 10.88 -10.11 -3.53
CA ARG A 85 10.21 -8.85 -3.85
C ARG A 85 9.05 -8.65 -2.89
N VAL A 86 8.86 -7.43 -2.44
CA VAL A 86 7.85 -7.14 -1.45
C VAL A 86 7.05 -5.89 -1.84
N LEU A 87 5.75 -5.95 -1.60
CA LEU A 87 4.85 -4.79 -1.72
C LEU A 87 4.29 -4.53 -0.34
N LEU A 88 4.33 -3.28 0.09
CA LEU A 88 3.80 -2.88 1.38
C LEU A 88 2.91 -1.66 1.18
N GLY A 89 1.71 -1.71 1.77
CA GLY A 89 0.79 -0.59 1.73
C GLY A 89 0.17 -0.34 3.08
N TYR A 90 -0.18 0.91 3.31
CA TYR A 90 -0.83 1.32 4.54
C TYR A 90 -1.92 2.35 4.23
N ALA A 91 -3.11 2.13 4.79
CA ALA A 91 -4.23 3.05 4.66
C ALA A 91 -4.48 3.70 6.03
N PRO A 92 -4.05 4.95 6.24
CA PRO A 92 -4.19 5.59 7.56
C PRO A 92 -5.63 5.69 8.04
N ALA A 93 -6.58 5.92 7.14
CA ALA A 93 -7.97 6.11 7.56
C ALA A 93 -8.55 4.87 8.21
N SER A 94 -8.20 3.68 7.72
CA SER A 94 -8.69 2.42 8.27
C SER A 94 -7.65 1.69 9.09
N GLU A 95 -6.42 2.20 9.10
CA GLU A 95 -5.29 1.58 9.78
C GLU A 95 -5.01 0.16 9.28
N GLN A 96 -5.26 -0.06 7.99
CA GLN A 96 -5.00 -1.35 7.38
C GLN A 96 -3.59 -1.41 6.81
N VAL A 97 -2.94 -2.56 6.98
CA VAL A 97 -1.64 -2.84 6.36
C VAL A 97 -1.84 -3.97 5.37
N ALA A 98 -1.26 -3.83 4.18
CA ALA A 98 -1.26 -4.88 3.18
C ALA A 98 0.18 -5.26 2.87
N LEU A 99 0.41 -6.55 2.69
CA LEU A 99 1.77 -7.06 2.49
C LEU A 99 1.73 -8.18 1.48
N MET A 100 2.67 -8.17 0.56
CA MET A 100 2.81 -9.24 -0.42
C MET A 100 4.29 -9.55 -0.59
N LEU A 101 4.66 -10.80 -0.43
CA LEU A 101 6.04 -11.23 -0.57
C LEU A 101 6.12 -12.31 -1.64
N TRP A 102 7.06 -12.15 -2.56
CA TRP A 102 7.35 -13.12 -3.61
C TRP A 102 8.79 -13.56 -3.50
N GLU A 103 9.02 -14.84 -3.74
CA GLU A 103 10.37 -15.39 -3.84
C GLU A 103 10.49 -15.94 -5.25
N GLY A 104 11.22 -15.23 -6.10
CA GLY A 104 11.24 -15.54 -7.52
C GLY A 104 9.87 -15.34 -8.11
N ASN A 105 9.32 -16.38 -8.71
CA ASN A 105 7.97 -16.34 -9.28
C ASN A 105 6.93 -16.97 -8.37
N SER A 106 7.31 -17.30 -7.14
CA SER A 106 6.42 -17.98 -6.21
C SER A 106 5.88 -17.02 -5.17
N PRO A 107 4.55 -16.98 -5.00
CA PRO A 107 3.97 -16.19 -3.92
C PRO A 107 4.32 -16.85 -2.58
N SER A 108 4.81 -16.05 -1.66
CA SER A 108 5.29 -16.56 -0.38
C SER A 108 4.40 -16.13 0.77
N LEU A 109 3.88 -14.90 0.71
CA LEU A 109 3.04 -14.40 1.79
C LEU A 109 2.14 -13.31 1.23
N PHE A 110 0.83 -13.45 1.47
CA PHE A 110 -0.15 -12.46 1.03
C PHE A 110 -1.03 -12.09 2.22
N ILE A 111 -1.09 -10.81 2.54
CA ILE A 111 -1.96 -10.29 3.60
C ILE A 111 -2.62 -9.03 3.07
N PRO A 112 -3.91 -9.05 2.77
CA PRO A 112 -4.88 -10.15 2.93
C PRO A 112 -4.49 -11.39 2.12
N PRO A 113 -5.08 -12.54 2.44
CA PRO A 113 -4.80 -13.76 1.67
C PRO A 113 -5.07 -13.56 0.18
N ARG A 114 -4.37 -14.33 -0.64
CA ARG A 114 -4.43 -14.13 -2.09
C ARG A 114 -5.84 -14.18 -2.66
N TYR A 115 -6.68 -15.05 -2.12
CA TYR A 115 -8.03 -15.24 -2.65
C TYR A 115 -9.07 -14.36 -2.01
N ALA A 116 -8.70 -13.58 -1.01
CA ALA A 116 -9.60 -12.62 -0.42
C ALA A 116 -9.66 -11.36 -1.30
N PRO A 117 -10.72 -10.57 -1.21
CA PRO A 117 -10.74 -9.30 -1.93
C PRO A 117 -9.64 -8.37 -1.41
N TRP A 118 -8.88 -7.81 -2.33
CA TRP A 118 -7.86 -6.82 -1.99
C TRP A 118 -8.46 -5.43 -2.12
N PRO A 119 -7.98 -4.48 -1.34
CA PRO A 119 -8.53 -3.13 -1.41
C PRO A 119 -8.41 -2.55 -2.82
N GLU A 120 -9.50 -1.97 -3.28
CA GLU A 120 -9.52 -1.37 -4.62
C GLU A 120 -8.45 -0.28 -4.73
N GLY A 121 -8.18 0.44 -3.66
CA GLY A 121 -7.19 1.50 -3.68
C GLY A 121 -5.77 1.04 -3.95
N LEU A 122 -5.51 -0.26 -3.80
CA LEU A 122 -4.18 -0.81 -4.06
C LEU A 122 -4.02 -1.32 -5.50
N ARG A 123 -5.07 -1.23 -6.31
CA ARG A 123 -4.99 -1.77 -7.67
C ARG A 123 -3.83 -1.15 -8.46
N GLY A 124 -3.66 0.16 -8.37
CA GLY A 124 -2.56 0.82 -9.07
C GLY A 124 -1.20 0.39 -8.58
N ALA A 125 -1.04 0.27 -7.26
CA ALA A 125 0.22 -0.17 -6.67
C ALA A 125 0.53 -1.59 -7.10
N LEU A 126 -0.48 -2.45 -7.13
CA LEU A 126 -0.30 -3.83 -7.54
C LEU A 126 0.11 -3.92 -9.01
N ARG A 127 -0.50 -3.10 -9.85
CA ARG A 127 -0.16 -3.09 -11.27
C ARG A 127 1.29 -2.69 -11.49
N ARG A 128 1.78 -1.73 -10.70
CA ARG A 128 3.17 -1.33 -10.81
C ARG A 128 4.12 -2.41 -10.29
N PHE A 129 3.66 -3.17 -9.30
CA PHE A 129 4.47 -4.22 -8.69
C PHE A 129 4.55 -5.46 -9.59
N ASN A 130 3.41 -5.92 -10.09
CA ASN A 130 3.33 -7.10 -10.94
C ASN A 130 2.06 -7.03 -11.77
N PRO A 131 2.16 -6.53 -13.02
CA PRO A 131 0.97 -6.34 -13.85
C PRO A 131 0.13 -7.60 -14.07
N GLU A 132 0.75 -8.78 -14.02
CA GLU A 132 0.03 -10.01 -14.29
C GLU A 132 -0.96 -10.37 -13.19
N LEU A 133 -0.77 -9.80 -12.02
CA LEU A 133 -1.65 -10.13 -10.89
C LEU A 133 -3.03 -9.51 -11.01
N GLU A 134 -3.17 -8.44 -11.76
CA GLU A 134 -4.45 -7.75 -11.82
C GLU A 134 -5.56 -8.67 -12.30
N GLY A 135 -5.27 -9.53 -13.26
CA GLY A 135 -6.26 -10.45 -13.78
C GLY A 135 -6.49 -11.68 -12.92
N GLN A 136 -5.69 -11.85 -11.87
CA GLN A 136 -5.75 -13.04 -11.04
C GLN A 136 -6.31 -12.78 -9.65
N MET A 137 -6.50 -11.52 -9.28
CA MET A 137 -6.93 -11.16 -7.94
C MET A 137 -8.27 -10.48 -7.96
N ARG A 138 -9.00 -10.60 -6.86
CA ARG A 138 -10.27 -9.91 -6.71
C ARG A 138 -10.05 -8.63 -5.92
N PHE A 139 -10.78 -7.61 -6.28
CA PHE A 139 -10.72 -6.33 -5.59
C PHE A 139 -12.10 -5.97 -5.09
N GLY A 140 -12.16 -5.27 -3.97
CA GLY A 140 -13.43 -4.87 -3.42
C GLY A 140 -13.24 -3.99 -2.20
N GLY A 141 -14.30 -3.44 -1.75
CA GLY A 141 -14.33 -2.62 -0.57
C GLY A 141 -14.00 -1.18 -0.80
#